data_cdfd545530f6fe933d03943591c1d24d
#
_entry.id   cdfd545530f6fe933d03943591c1d24d
#
_cell.length_a   1.000
_cell.length_b   1.000
_cell.length_c   1.000
_cell.angle_alpha   90.00
_cell.angle_beta   90.00
_cell.angle_gamma   90.00
#
_symmetry.space_group_name_H-M   'P 1'
#
loop_
_entity.id
_entity.type
_entity.pdbx_description
1 polymer ?
#
loop_
_entity_poly.entity_id
_entity_poly.type
_entity_poly.pdbx_seq_one_letter_code
_entity_poly.pdbx_strand_id
1 'polypeptide(L)'
;IYILREEDMDKKDFLSWIMLPKENPKQVIQKLEYLNEKQKPEHVLSEDTLLDERYRVIGCIGVGGFGITYLCEDLLLQRNVAVKEYFPSEWAEREADALEVKNSRYLNAFLYGKKSFLKEAKITAKFIHAQNVVTIYDVFSANDTVYLVMEYLQGDSVGRRMKKRQYEPYSERKAVEIILSVMKALCTIHENYVVHGDISPGNLICTKEGTVVLIDFGAAKYMTDKQPVLQAAFLKKNYAAPEQYRTAKEGIPKDEGAWTDIYAMGATFYYLLTGHVPTDALTRLSSKKTELIPPKKHGVKIRKGYFQLICRMMELDKNLRIKNDRVVIDTLEKLCCKEK
;
A
#
# COMPACT_ATOMS: atom_id res chain seq x y z
N ILE A 1 -7.22 -0.45 -3.56
CA ILE A 1 -8.25 0.55 -3.93
C ILE A 1 -7.75 1.89 -3.44
N TYR A 2 -7.02 2.56 -4.30
CA TYR A 2 -6.55 3.92 -4.07
C TYR A 2 -7.67 4.89 -4.41
N ILE A 3 -7.79 5.91 -3.63
CA ILE A 3 -8.84 6.91 -3.76
C ILE A 3 -8.20 8.27 -3.90
N LEU A 4 -8.79 9.01 -4.79
CA LEU A 4 -8.60 10.44 -4.99
C LEU A 4 -8.13 11.16 -3.72
N ARG A 5 -7.32 12.18 -3.88
CA ARG A 5 -6.73 12.99 -2.79
C ARG A 5 -7.75 13.22 -1.69
N GLU A 6 -7.32 13.03 -0.46
CA GLU A 6 -8.16 13.01 0.74
C GLU A 6 -8.96 14.30 1.01
N GLU A 7 -8.71 15.38 0.26
CA GLU A 7 -9.19 16.74 0.55
C GLU A 7 -10.50 17.12 -0.16
N ASP A 8 -10.92 16.38 -1.23
CA ASP A 8 -11.92 16.89 -2.17
C ASP A 8 -13.26 16.15 -2.24
N MET A 9 -13.52 15.13 -1.40
CA MET A 9 -14.79 14.36 -1.46
C MET A 9 -15.74 14.66 -0.29
N ASP A 10 -17.00 14.95 -0.60
CA ASP A 10 -18.07 15.08 0.40
C ASP A 10 -18.31 13.72 1.10
N LYS A 11 -18.30 13.75 2.44
CA LYS A 11 -18.40 12.57 3.31
C LYS A 11 -19.61 11.68 3.04
N LYS A 12 -20.71 12.24 2.54
CA LYS A 12 -21.99 11.54 2.36
C LYS A 12 -21.99 10.65 1.12
N ASP A 13 -21.40 11.12 0.04
CA ASP A 13 -21.36 10.42 -1.25
C ASP A 13 -20.46 9.19 -1.19
N PHE A 14 -19.40 9.27 -0.40
CA PHE A 14 -18.41 8.21 -0.24
C PHE A 14 -18.88 7.04 0.64
N LEU A 15 -19.66 7.30 1.67
CA LEU A 15 -20.20 6.27 2.56
C LEU A 15 -21.24 5.37 1.86
N SER A 16 -21.95 5.90 0.86
CA SER A 16 -22.95 5.13 0.12
C SER A 16 -22.33 4.06 -0.80
N TRP A 17 -21.10 4.26 -1.29
CA TRP A 17 -20.45 3.38 -2.26
C TRP A 17 -19.98 2.03 -1.70
N ILE A 18 -19.82 1.90 -0.39
CA ILE A 18 -19.11 0.78 0.25
C ILE A 18 -20.01 -0.29 0.83
N MET A 19 -21.31 -0.04 0.91
CA MET A 19 -22.27 -0.85 1.67
C MET A 19 -23.10 -1.83 0.83
N LEU A 20 -22.59 -2.27 -0.35
CA LEU A 20 -23.44 -3.06 -1.25
C LEU A 20 -23.13 -4.56 -1.23
N PRO A 21 -24.17 -5.43 -1.04
CA PRO A 21 -24.08 -6.86 -1.30
C PRO A 21 -23.85 -7.12 -2.80
N LYS A 22 -23.41 -8.31 -3.22
CA LYS A 22 -23.11 -8.71 -4.61
C LYS A 22 -23.93 -7.91 -5.63
N GLU A 23 -23.40 -6.77 -6.06
CA GLU A 23 -24.16 -5.84 -6.89
C GLU A 23 -24.01 -6.16 -8.36
N ASN A 24 -25.13 -5.96 -9.06
CA ASN A 24 -25.18 -5.94 -10.52
C ASN A 24 -24.10 -4.97 -11.04
N PRO A 25 -23.24 -5.38 -11.99
CA PRO A 25 -22.23 -4.51 -12.59
C PRO A 25 -22.74 -3.13 -12.99
N LYS A 26 -24.02 -3.03 -13.44
CA LYS A 26 -24.67 -1.75 -13.78
C LYS A 26 -24.84 -0.80 -12.60
N GLN A 27 -24.99 -1.29 -11.36
CA GLN A 27 -25.13 -0.43 -10.18
C GLN A 27 -23.77 0.07 -9.69
N VAL A 28 -22.72 -0.73 -9.85
CA VAL A 28 -21.32 -0.29 -9.63
C VAL A 28 -20.97 0.82 -10.63
N ILE A 29 -21.37 0.65 -11.89
CA ILE A 29 -21.16 1.63 -12.97
C ILE A 29 -21.82 2.97 -12.62
N GLN A 30 -23.12 3.00 -12.30
CA GLN A 30 -23.83 4.25 -11.96
C GLN A 30 -23.19 5.03 -10.79
N LYS A 31 -22.63 4.33 -9.82
CA LYS A 31 -21.92 4.97 -8.71
C LYS A 31 -20.54 5.48 -9.07
N LEU A 32 -19.83 4.76 -9.95
CA LEU A 32 -18.57 5.21 -10.50
C LEU A 32 -18.76 6.43 -11.43
N GLU A 33 -19.84 6.46 -12.23
CA GLU A 33 -20.23 7.60 -13.07
C GLU A 33 -20.40 8.86 -12.23
N TYR A 34 -21.16 8.77 -11.14
CA TYR A 34 -21.39 9.92 -10.24
C TYR A 34 -20.10 10.46 -9.59
N LEU A 35 -19.15 9.57 -9.25
CA LEU A 35 -17.86 9.95 -8.69
C LEU A 35 -16.90 10.50 -9.75
N ASN A 36 -16.94 9.92 -10.96
CA ASN A 36 -16.11 10.35 -12.08
C ASN A 36 -16.52 11.73 -12.64
N GLU A 37 -17.81 12.03 -12.73
CA GLU A 37 -18.30 13.34 -13.21
C GLU A 37 -17.87 14.52 -12.30
N LYS A 38 -17.78 14.29 -10.97
CA LYS A 38 -17.43 15.36 -10.03
C LYS A 38 -15.93 15.64 -9.88
N GLN A 39 -15.06 14.67 -10.20
CA GLN A 39 -13.64 14.74 -9.89
C GLN A 39 -12.74 13.97 -10.87
N LYS A 40 -13.06 13.97 -12.16
CA LYS A 40 -12.21 13.33 -13.17
C LYS A 40 -10.89 14.12 -13.25
N PRO A 41 -9.75 13.61 -12.75
CA PRO A 41 -8.46 14.24 -13.04
C PRO A 41 -8.28 14.26 -14.56
N GLU A 42 -7.73 15.33 -15.12
CA GLU A 42 -7.60 15.57 -16.56
C GLU A 42 -6.92 14.44 -17.34
N HIS A 43 -6.28 13.49 -16.67
CA HIS A 43 -5.46 12.43 -17.27
C HIS A 43 -5.99 11.00 -17.08
N VAL A 44 -7.20 10.84 -16.56
CA VAL A 44 -7.81 9.52 -16.37
C VAL A 44 -8.44 9.01 -17.66
N LEU A 45 -8.20 7.73 -18.00
CA LEU A 45 -8.84 7.09 -19.15
C LEU A 45 -10.37 7.08 -19.00
N SER A 46 -11.04 7.25 -20.15
CA SER A 46 -12.49 7.22 -20.19
C SER A 46 -13.02 5.81 -19.95
N GLU A 47 -14.26 5.72 -19.44
CA GLU A 47 -15.00 4.46 -19.38
C GLU A 47 -15.13 3.86 -20.78
N ASP A 48 -15.28 2.56 -20.83
CA ASP A 48 -15.28 1.74 -22.05
C ASP A 48 -13.97 1.77 -22.86
N THR A 49 -12.93 2.50 -22.42
CA THR A 49 -11.60 2.40 -23.03
C THR A 49 -11.12 0.94 -22.98
N LEU A 50 -10.70 0.43 -24.14
CA LEU A 50 -10.19 -0.93 -24.27
C LEU A 50 -8.67 -0.92 -24.21
N LEU A 51 -8.11 -1.60 -23.23
CA LEU A 51 -6.67 -1.77 -23.04
C LEU A 51 -6.28 -3.18 -23.49
N ASP A 52 -5.21 -3.27 -24.32
CA ASP A 52 -4.69 -4.54 -24.85
C ASP A 52 -5.78 -5.43 -25.46
N GLU A 53 -6.76 -4.82 -26.14
CA GLU A 53 -7.91 -5.51 -26.77
C GLU A 53 -8.68 -6.46 -25.81
N ARG A 54 -8.42 -6.39 -24.50
CA ARG A 54 -8.92 -7.33 -23.52
C ARG A 54 -9.54 -6.69 -22.26
N TYR A 55 -8.94 -5.62 -21.75
CA TYR A 55 -9.36 -5.05 -20.48
C TYR A 55 -10.18 -3.78 -20.70
N ARG A 56 -11.49 -3.86 -20.51
CA ARG A 56 -12.39 -2.73 -20.63
C ARG A 56 -12.44 -1.92 -19.36
N VAL A 57 -12.10 -0.65 -19.41
CA VAL A 57 -12.18 0.27 -18.29
C VAL A 57 -13.62 0.47 -17.85
N ILE A 58 -13.92 0.18 -16.58
CA ILE A 58 -15.20 0.46 -15.93
C ILE A 58 -15.14 1.81 -15.22
N GLY A 59 -13.98 2.18 -14.65
CA GLY A 59 -13.78 3.46 -13.99
C GLY A 59 -12.50 3.52 -13.18
N CYS A 60 -12.15 4.73 -12.76
CA CYS A 60 -10.97 4.96 -11.93
C CYS A 60 -11.26 4.63 -10.46
N ILE A 61 -10.41 3.80 -9.84
CA ILE A 61 -10.52 3.42 -8.42
C ILE A 61 -9.38 3.99 -7.57
N GLY A 62 -8.42 4.69 -8.19
CA GLY A 62 -7.35 5.34 -7.45
C GLY A 62 -6.38 6.12 -8.31
N VAL A 63 -5.92 7.26 -7.79
CA VAL A 63 -4.85 8.07 -8.37
C VAL A 63 -3.77 8.25 -7.32
N GLY A 64 -2.54 7.88 -7.66
CA GLY A 64 -1.36 8.03 -6.82
C GLY A 64 -0.24 8.79 -7.54
N GLY A 65 0.82 9.12 -6.82
CA GLY A 65 1.95 9.88 -7.39
C GLY A 65 2.67 9.19 -8.56
N PHE A 66 2.54 7.85 -8.68
CA PHE A 66 3.22 7.05 -9.71
C PHE A 66 2.27 6.37 -10.70
N GLY A 67 0.98 6.44 -10.49
CA GLY A 67 0.07 5.75 -11.37
C GLY A 67 -1.39 5.92 -11.02
N ILE A 68 -2.19 5.50 -11.98
CA ILE A 68 -3.64 5.49 -11.90
C ILE A 68 -4.10 4.04 -11.86
N THR A 69 -5.05 3.72 -11.00
CA THR A 69 -5.60 2.36 -10.91
C THR A 69 -7.06 2.38 -11.37
N TYR A 70 -7.37 1.51 -12.29
CA TYR A 70 -8.70 1.35 -12.86
C TYR A 70 -9.34 0.05 -12.40
N LEU A 71 -10.65 0.07 -12.21
CA LEU A 71 -11.47 -1.14 -12.27
C LEU A 71 -11.71 -1.45 -13.73
N CYS A 72 -11.37 -2.66 -14.15
CA CYS A 72 -11.60 -3.12 -15.53
C CYS A 72 -12.35 -4.45 -15.52
N GLU A 73 -13.02 -4.73 -16.63
CA GLU A 73 -13.52 -6.06 -16.95
C GLU A 73 -12.51 -6.77 -17.89
N ASP A 74 -12.05 -7.93 -17.49
CA ASP A 74 -11.32 -8.86 -18.34
C ASP A 74 -12.35 -9.55 -19.28
N LEU A 75 -12.45 -9.11 -20.51
CA LEU A 75 -13.43 -9.62 -21.48
C LEU A 75 -13.23 -11.09 -21.84
N LEU A 76 -11.99 -11.59 -21.75
CA LEU A 76 -11.67 -12.98 -22.04
C LEU A 76 -12.14 -13.91 -20.91
N LEU A 77 -11.88 -13.53 -19.65
CA LEU A 77 -12.20 -14.34 -18.48
C LEU A 77 -13.50 -13.93 -17.77
N GLN A 78 -14.20 -12.92 -18.30
CA GLN A 78 -15.47 -12.40 -17.77
C GLN A 78 -15.43 -12.12 -16.26
N ARG A 79 -14.39 -11.42 -15.82
CA ARG A 79 -14.19 -11.07 -14.41
C ARG A 79 -13.67 -9.64 -14.24
N ASN A 80 -13.92 -9.09 -13.07
CA ASN A 80 -13.36 -7.81 -12.69
C ASN A 80 -11.88 -7.96 -12.26
N VAL A 81 -11.05 -7.03 -12.74
CA VAL A 81 -9.64 -6.91 -12.40
C VAL A 81 -9.29 -5.47 -12.03
N ALA A 82 -8.23 -5.27 -11.27
CA ALA A 82 -7.63 -3.95 -11.08
C ALA A 82 -6.46 -3.79 -12.06
N VAL A 83 -6.45 -2.70 -12.82
CA VAL A 83 -5.37 -2.38 -13.77
C VAL A 83 -4.68 -1.12 -13.30
N LYS A 84 -3.41 -1.23 -12.88
CA LYS A 84 -2.56 -0.11 -12.46
C LYS A 84 -1.73 0.35 -13.64
N GLU A 85 -1.94 1.59 -14.07
CA GLU A 85 -1.17 2.27 -15.10
C GLU A 85 0.03 2.98 -14.47
N TYR A 86 1.22 2.86 -15.06
CA TYR A 86 2.33 3.72 -14.71
C TYR A 86 2.11 5.12 -15.28
N PHE A 87 1.77 6.07 -14.41
CA PHE A 87 1.49 7.45 -14.74
C PHE A 87 2.01 8.38 -13.64
N PRO A 88 3.32 8.70 -13.61
CA PRO A 88 3.89 9.62 -12.64
C PRO A 88 3.44 11.05 -12.94
N SER A 89 2.47 11.56 -12.19
CA SER A 89 1.77 12.83 -12.45
C SER A 89 2.67 14.06 -12.51
N GLU A 90 3.87 14.01 -11.93
CA GLU A 90 4.86 15.09 -12.03
C GLU A 90 5.62 15.11 -13.35
N TRP A 91 5.64 13.99 -14.08
CA TRP A 91 6.49 13.78 -15.27
C TRP A 91 5.71 13.30 -16.49
N ALA A 92 4.47 12.89 -16.33
CA ALA A 92 3.62 12.35 -17.36
C ALA A 92 2.40 13.25 -17.59
N GLU A 93 2.06 13.44 -18.84
CA GLU A 93 0.87 14.16 -19.28
C GLU A 93 0.08 13.30 -20.26
N ARG A 94 -1.22 13.53 -20.32
CA ARG A 94 -2.11 12.94 -21.33
C ARG A 94 -3.03 14.04 -21.82
N GLU A 95 -3.15 14.16 -23.14
CA GLU A 95 -4.15 15.05 -23.73
C GLU A 95 -5.56 14.50 -23.49
N ALA A 96 -6.54 15.38 -23.47
CA ALA A 96 -7.93 14.98 -23.35
C ALA A 96 -8.27 13.96 -24.46
N ASP A 97 -8.94 12.87 -24.09
CA ASP A 97 -9.36 11.78 -24.97
C ASP A 97 -8.21 11.00 -25.66
N ALA A 98 -6.94 11.29 -25.39
CA ALA A 98 -5.81 10.49 -25.85
C ALA A 98 -5.57 9.29 -24.93
N LEU A 99 -5.01 8.21 -25.49
CA LEU A 99 -4.58 7.05 -24.73
C LEU A 99 -3.10 7.14 -24.35
N GLU A 100 -2.30 7.75 -25.21
CA GLU A 100 -0.85 7.81 -25.12
C GLU A 100 -0.41 8.73 -23.96
N VAL A 101 0.57 8.26 -23.22
CA VAL A 101 1.24 9.03 -22.16
C VAL A 101 2.39 9.81 -22.78
N LYS A 102 2.30 11.14 -22.73
CA LYS A 102 3.37 12.04 -23.19
C LYS A 102 4.33 12.35 -22.04
N ASN A 103 5.59 12.48 -22.38
CA ASN A 103 6.65 12.90 -21.47
C ASN A 103 7.53 13.95 -22.14
N SER A 104 7.42 15.19 -21.68
CA SER A 104 8.11 16.31 -22.32
C SER A 104 9.37 16.78 -21.60
N ARG A 105 9.52 16.55 -20.29
CA ARG A 105 10.57 17.24 -19.49
C ARG A 105 11.58 16.29 -18.85
N TYR A 106 11.21 15.05 -18.51
CA TYR A 106 12.04 14.15 -17.69
C TYR A 106 12.10 12.73 -18.25
N LEU A 107 12.35 12.59 -19.56
CA LEU A 107 12.35 11.32 -20.29
C LEU A 107 13.16 10.22 -19.58
N ASN A 108 14.36 10.52 -19.12
CA ASN A 108 15.21 9.54 -18.44
C ASN A 108 14.62 9.05 -17.13
N ALA A 109 14.02 9.95 -16.35
CA ALA A 109 13.35 9.61 -15.09
C ALA A 109 12.09 8.77 -15.35
N PHE A 110 11.32 9.14 -16.36
CA PHE A 110 10.14 8.37 -16.79
C PHE A 110 10.51 6.95 -17.24
N LEU A 111 11.50 6.81 -18.12
CA LEU A 111 11.97 5.51 -18.60
C LEU A 111 12.54 4.65 -17.48
N TYR A 112 13.26 5.26 -16.53
CA TYR A 112 13.73 4.56 -15.36
C TYR A 112 12.57 4.08 -14.47
N GLY A 113 11.59 4.93 -14.21
CA GLY A 113 10.40 4.56 -13.44
C GLY A 113 9.56 3.48 -14.12
N LYS A 114 9.42 3.53 -15.47
CA LYS A 114 8.80 2.48 -16.27
C LYS A 114 9.50 1.12 -16.08
N LYS A 115 10.83 1.09 -16.09
CA LYS A 115 11.63 -0.12 -15.81
C LYS A 115 11.43 -0.61 -14.37
N SER A 116 11.37 0.32 -13.42
CA SER A 116 11.14 -0.01 -12.00
C SER A 116 9.75 -0.62 -11.78
N PHE A 117 8.72 -0.09 -12.46
CA PHE A 117 7.37 -0.61 -12.43
C PHE A 117 7.27 -2.04 -12.99
N LEU A 118 7.96 -2.31 -14.11
CA LEU A 118 8.08 -3.68 -14.64
C LEU A 118 8.82 -4.62 -13.70
N LYS A 119 9.85 -4.12 -13.00
CA LYS A 119 10.56 -4.90 -11.99
C LYS A 119 9.66 -5.23 -10.81
N GLU A 120 8.88 -4.28 -10.31
CA GLU A 120 7.83 -4.47 -9.30
C GLU A 120 6.90 -5.62 -9.69
N ALA A 121 6.31 -5.56 -10.88
CA ALA A 121 5.42 -6.60 -11.40
C ALA A 121 6.07 -7.98 -11.39
N LYS A 122 7.32 -8.09 -11.85
CA LYS A 122 8.08 -9.35 -11.86
C LYS A 122 8.40 -9.88 -10.46
N ILE A 123 8.65 -9.00 -9.49
CA ILE A 123 8.86 -9.39 -8.09
C ILE A 123 7.56 -9.90 -7.49
N THR A 124 6.46 -9.15 -7.64
CA THR A 124 5.15 -9.50 -7.08
C THR A 124 4.61 -10.82 -7.66
N ALA A 125 4.79 -11.05 -8.97
CA ALA A 125 4.36 -12.27 -9.64
C ALA A 125 4.98 -13.55 -9.07
N LYS A 126 6.11 -13.48 -8.35
CA LYS A 126 6.67 -14.63 -7.65
C LYS A 126 5.84 -15.09 -6.45
N PHE A 127 4.97 -14.24 -5.95
CA PHE A 127 4.14 -14.47 -4.75
C PHE A 127 2.70 -14.85 -5.09
N ILE A 128 2.42 -15.30 -6.32
CA ILE A 128 1.06 -15.64 -6.80
C ILE A 128 0.33 -16.68 -5.90
N HIS A 129 1.06 -17.51 -5.18
CA HIS A 129 0.49 -18.49 -4.25
C HIS A 129 0.67 -18.08 -2.78
N ALA A 130 1.23 -16.92 -2.49
CA ALA A 130 1.40 -16.47 -1.12
C ALA A 130 0.06 -15.98 -0.56
N GLN A 131 -0.31 -16.49 0.60
CA GLN A 131 -1.51 -16.01 1.29
C GLN A 131 -1.34 -14.53 1.69
N ASN A 132 -2.42 -13.78 1.60
CA ASN A 132 -2.45 -12.38 2.01
C ASN A 132 -1.56 -11.44 1.17
N VAL A 133 -1.17 -11.85 -0.04
CA VAL A 133 -0.48 -11.02 -1.05
C VAL A 133 -1.38 -10.92 -2.28
N VAL A 134 -1.45 -9.73 -2.87
CA VAL A 134 -2.24 -9.51 -4.09
C VAL A 134 -1.73 -10.37 -5.24
N THR A 135 -2.65 -10.98 -5.99
CA THR A 135 -2.31 -11.81 -7.14
C THR A 135 -2.14 -10.93 -8.38
N ILE A 136 -1.00 -11.05 -9.06
CA ILE A 136 -0.76 -10.44 -10.37
C ILE A 136 -1.20 -11.43 -11.45
N TYR A 137 -1.97 -10.94 -12.41
CA TYR A 137 -2.49 -11.73 -13.50
C TYR A 137 -1.73 -11.50 -14.81
N ASP A 138 -1.33 -10.24 -15.08
CA ASP A 138 -0.70 -9.88 -16.34
C ASP A 138 0.11 -8.59 -16.20
N VAL A 139 1.00 -8.35 -17.16
CA VAL A 139 1.70 -7.08 -17.34
C VAL A 139 1.93 -6.84 -18.82
N PHE A 140 1.51 -5.68 -19.33
CA PHE A 140 1.68 -5.34 -20.73
C PHE A 140 2.12 -3.90 -20.93
N SER A 141 2.63 -3.61 -22.12
CA SER A 141 3.03 -2.25 -22.55
C SER A 141 2.12 -1.79 -23.65
N ALA A 142 1.46 -0.65 -23.46
CA ALA A 142 0.64 0.03 -24.44
C ALA A 142 0.66 1.53 -24.15
N ASN A 143 0.21 2.36 -25.12
CA ASN A 143 0.02 3.80 -24.92
C ASN A 143 1.25 4.52 -24.34
N ASP A 144 2.44 4.14 -24.78
CA ASP A 144 3.76 4.62 -24.31
C ASP A 144 4.05 4.41 -22.82
N THR A 145 3.19 3.68 -22.10
CA THR A 145 3.35 3.33 -20.70
C THR A 145 3.30 1.81 -20.43
N VAL A 146 3.10 1.42 -19.20
CA VAL A 146 3.00 0.02 -18.74
C VAL A 146 1.81 -0.13 -17.82
N TYR A 147 1.13 -1.25 -17.97
CA TYR A 147 -0.02 -1.63 -17.18
C TYR A 147 0.25 -2.91 -16.41
N LEU A 148 -0.17 -2.95 -15.15
CA LEU A 148 -0.12 -4.12 -14.27
C LEU A 148 -1.54 -4.55 -13.96
N VAL A 149 -1.91 -5.77 -14.38
CA VAL A 149 -3.23 -6.36 -14.13
C VAL A 149 -3.16 -7.23 -12.88
N MET A 150 -4.03 -6.99 -11.94
CA MET A 150 -4.04 -7.68 -10.66
C MET A 150 -5.45 -7.99 -10.19
N GLU A 151 -5.53 -8.83 -9.18
CA GLU A 151 -6.77 -9.15 -8.50
C GLU A 151 -7.51 -7.89 -8.03
N TYR A 152 -8.80 -7.81 -8.37
CA TYR A 152 -9.66 -6.77 -7.82
C TYR A 152 -10.18 -7.19 -6.45
N LEU A 153 -9.70 -6.52 -5.41
CA LEU A 153 -10.06 -6.80 -4.01
C LEU A 153 -11.27 -5.97 -3.60
N GLN A 154 -12.41 -6.60 -3.41
CA GLN A 154 -13.60 -5.94 -2.90
C GLN A 154 -13.43 -5.62 -1.41
N GLY A 155 -12.99 -4.42 -1.11
CA GLY A 155 -12.73 -4.00 0.28
C GLY A 155 -12.20 -2.59 0.39
N ASP A 156 -11.80 -2.24 1.61
CA ASP A 156 -11.18 -0.96 1.91
C ASP A 156 -9.78 -1.14 2.47
N SER A 157 -8.91 -0.18 2.20
CA SER A 157 -7.65 -0.16 2.91
C SER A 157 -7.87 0.03 4.42
N VAL A 158 -6.96 -0.53 5.21
CA VAL A 158 -6.95 -0.37 6.66
C VAL A 158 -6.92 1.12 7.04
N GLY A 159 -6.13 1.92 6.31
CA GLY A 159 -6.08 3.37 6.52
C GLY A 159 -7.43 4.04 6.30
N ARG A 160 -8.14 3.66 5.23
CA ARG A 160 -9.48 4.16 4.95
C ARG A 160 -10.50 3.73 5.99
N ARG A 161 -10.43 2.46 6.44
CA ARG A 161 -11.30 1.98 7.53
C ARG A 161 -11.06 2.76 8.82
N MET A 162 -9.81 3.09 9.15
CA MET A 162 -9.49 3.93 10.30
C MET A 162 -10.11 5.33 10.17
N LYS A 163 -10.00 5.94 8.99
CA LYS A 163 -10.61 7.25 8.73
C LYS A 163 -12.13 7.22 8.87
N LYS A 164 -12.81 6.20 8.32
CA LYS A 164 -14.27 6.00 8.47
C LYS A 164 -14.70 5.84 9.91
N ARG A 165 -13.88 5.23 10.74
CA ARG A 165 -14.07 5.10 12.18
C ARG A 165 -13.68 6.35 12.95
N GLN A 166 -13.42 7.48 12.29
CA GLN A 166 -12.92 8.71 12.90
C GLN A 166 -11.67 8.50 13.75
N TYR A 167 -10.80 7.58 13.29
CA TYR A 167 -9.55 7.17 13.95
C TYR A 167 -9.75 6.47 15.32
N GLU A 168 -10.95 5.98 15.61
CA GLU A 168 -11.15 5.12 16.77
C GLU A 168 -10.23 3.90 16.72
N PRO A 169 -9.52 3.60 17.82
CA PRO A 169 -8.67 2.42 17.90
C PRO A 169 -9.44 1.12 17.61
N TYR A 170 -8.77 0.18 16.98
CA TYR A 170 -9.26 -1.20 16.94
C TYR A 170 -9.11 -1.85 18.32
N SER A 171 -9.96 -2.84 18.61
CA SER A 171 -9.71 -3.75 19.72
C SER A 171 -8.35 -4.44 19.54
N GLU A 172 -7.66 -4.77 20.63
CA GLU A 172 -6.38 -5.48 20.59
C GLU A 172 -6.47 -6.75 19.74
N ARG A 173 -7.54 -7.53 19.90
CA ARG A 173 -7.79 -8.74 19.12
C ARG A 173 -7.81 -8.44 17.62
N LYS A 174 -8.60 -7.44 17.18
CA LYS A 174 -8.71 -7.13 15.75
C LYS A 174 -7.42 -6.56 15.16
N ALA A 175 -6.73 -5.71 15.90
CA ALA A 175 -5.43 -5.19 15.49
C ALA A 175 -4.42 -6.32 15.32
N VAL A 176 -4.36 -7.27 16.26
CA VAL A 176 -3.46 -8.42 16.19
C VAL A 176 -3.81 -9.35 15.02
N GLU A 177 -5.10 -9.61 14.75
CA GLU A 177 -5.53 -10.38 13.57
C GLU A 177 -4.99 -9.77 12.27
N ILE A 178 -5.12 -8.44 12.11
CA ILE A 178 -4.61 -7.72 10.94
C ILE A 178 -3.08 -7.87 10.85
N ILE A 179 -2.37 -7.59 11.93
CA ILE A 179 -0.90 -7.63 11.95
C ILE A 179 -0.38 -9.04 11.68
N LEU A 180 -0.95 -10.08 12.32
CA LEU A 180 -0.55 -11.48 12.09
C LEU A 180 -0.72 -11.90 10.64
N SER A 181 -1.83 -11.54 10.00
CA SER A 181 -2.07 -11.87 8.59
C SER A 181 -0.98 -11.30 7.69
N VAL A 182 -0.61 -10.04 7.90
CA VAL A 182 0.40 -9.37 7.09
C VAL A 182 1.81 -9.84 7.45
N MET A 183 2.13 -10.08 8.72
CA MET A 183 3.43 -10.62 9.13
C MET A 183 3.70 -12.02 8.53
N LYS A 184 2.67 -12.86 8.38
CA LYS A 184 2.79 -14.15 7.69
C LYS A 184 3.09 -13.97 6.20
N ALA A 185 2.45 -13.02 5.54
CA ALA A 185 2.77 -12.65 4.15
C ALA A 185 4.22 -12.14 4.03
N LEU A 186 4.64 -11.23 4.91
CA LEU A 186 6.01 -10.70 4.93
C LEU A 186 7.05 -11.79 5.18
N CYS A 187 6.77 -12.77 6.04
CA CYS A 187 7.67 -13.92 6.27
C CYS A 187 7.96 -14.64 4.94
N THR A 188 6.93 -14.91 4.14
CA THR A 188 7.10 -15.54 2.80
C THR A 188 7.89 -14.64 1.85
N ILE A 189 7.67 -13.33 1.87
CA ILE A 189 8.38 -12.36 1.03
C ILE A 189 9.86 -12.29 1.43
N HIS A 190 10.15 -12.20 2.72
CA HIS A 190 11.51 -12.11 3.25
C HIS A 190 12.31 -13.41 3.08
N GLU A 191 11.67 -14.58 3.17
CA GLU A 191 12.28 -15.88 2.86
C GLU A 191 12.75 -15.97 1.39
N ASN A 192 12.14 -15.16 0.50
CA ASN A 192 12.58 -15.01 -0.89
C ASN A 192 13.56 -13.83 -1.11
N TYR A 193 14.16 -13.32 -0.04
CA TYR A 193 15.13 -12.22 -0.08
C TYR A 193 14.58 -10.92 -0.68
N VAL A 194 13.28 -10.68 -0.56
CA VAL A 194 12.61 -9.45 -1.01
C VAL A 194 12.23 -8.62 0.21
N VAL A 195 12.41 -7.31 0.12
CA VAL A 195 11.86 -6.30 1.06
C VAL A 195 10.71 -5.62 0.35
N HIS A 196 9.58 -5.45 1.00
CA HIS A 196 8.44 -4.73 0.44
C HIS A 196 8.69 -3.22 0.38
N GLY A 197 9.21 -2.64 1.45
CA GLY A 197 9.70 -1.25 1.52
C GLY A 197 8.64 -0.16 1.61
N ASP A 198 7.34 -0.47 1.48
CA ASP A 198 6.25 0.50 1.59
C ASP A 198 5.05 -0.03 2.38
N ILE A 199 5.31 -0.65 3.51
CA ILE A 199 4.25 -1.11 4.41
C ILE A 199 3.59 0.09 5.09
N SER A 200 2.28 0.18 4.97
CA SER A 200 1.46 1.20 5.63
C SER A 200 -0.01 0.78 5.63
N PRO A 201 -0.86 1.38 6.46
CA PRO A 201 -2.30 1.09 6.46
C PRO A 201 -3.00 1.28 5.12
N GLY A 202 -2.45 2.14 4.23
CA GLY A 202 -2.97 2.35 2.88
C GLY A 202 -2.76 1.17 1.94
N ASN A 203 -1.69 0.39 2.16
CA ASN A 203 -1.32 -0.76 1.32
C ASN A 203 -1.83 -2.11 1.86
N LEU A 204 -2.72 -2.09 2.86
CA LEU A 204 -3.37 -3.26 3.44
C LEU A 204 -4.87 -3.20 3.14
N ILE A 205 -5.37 -4.06 2.26
CA ILE A 205 -6.80 -4.13 1.94
C ILE A 205 -7.48 -5.15 2.84
N CYS A 206 -8.50 -4.72 3.58
CA CYS A 206 -9.41 -5.62 4.24
C CYS A 206 -10.58 -5.93 3.30
N THR A 207 -10.67 -7.14 2.81
CA THR A 207 -11.76 -7.57 1.93
C THR A 207 -13.10 -7.64 2.66
N LYS A 208 -14.18 -7.85 1.91
CA LYS A 208 -15.53 -8.05 2.48
C LYS A 208 -15.60 -9.33 3.32
N GLU A 209 -14.83 -10.34 2.95
CA GLU A 209 -14.72 -11.63 3.65
C GLU A 209 -13.88 -11.53 4.94
N GLY A 210 -13.28 -10.38 5.20
CA GLY A 210 -12.47 -10.13 6.39
C GLY A 210 -10.99 -10.48 6.25
N THR A 211 -10.56 -10.98 5.09
CA THR A 211 -9.14 -11.25 4.78
C THR A 211 -8.37 -9.93 4.62
N VAL A 212 -7.14 -9.88 5.09
CA VAL A 212 -6.26 -8.74 4.88
C VAL A 212 -5.23 -9.11 3.83
N VAL A 213 -5.14 -8.30 2.76
CA VAL A 213 -4.24 -8.54 1.63
C VAL A 213 -3.27 -7.37 1.49
N LEU A 214 -1.99 -7.68 1.38
CA LEU A 214 -0.91 -6.73 1.11
C LEU A 214 -0.87 -6.43 -0.38
N ILE A 215 -0.88 -5.15 -0.71
CA ILE A 215 -0.84 -4.65 -2.08
C ILE A 215 0.34 -3.70 -2.28
N ASP A 216 0.60 -3.34 -3.53
CA ASP A 216 1.53 -2.28 -3.94
C ASP A 216 3.00 -2.54 -3.57
N PHE A 217 3.66 -3.26 -4.44
CA PHE A 217 5.08 -3.58 -4.35
C PHE A 217 5.98 -2.53 -5.01
N GLY A 218 5.49 -1.28 -5.20
CA GLY A 218 6.21 -0.19 -5.89
C GLY A 218 7.55 0.19 -5.29
N ALA A 219 7.78 -0.17 -4.04
CA ALA A 219 9.06 -0.01 -3.36
C ALA A 219 9.84 -1.34 -3.18
N ALA A 220 9.28 -2.46 -3.68
CA ALA A 220 9.86 -3.77 -3.45
C ALA A 220 11.19 -3.97 -4.18
N LYS A 221 12.12 -4.60 -3.50
CA LYS A 221 13.47 -4.85 -4.02
C LYS A 221 14.07 -6.10 -3.40
N TYR A 222 15.05 -6.69 -4.09
CA TYR A 222 15.84 -7.74 -3.47
C TYR A 222 16.77 -7.16 -2.42
N MET A 223 17.01 -7.88 -1.33
CA MET A 223 17.96 -7.48 -0.27
C MET A 223 19.39 -7.33 -0.79
N THR A 224 19.69 -7.93 -1.93
CA THR A 224 21.00 -7.85 -2.60
C THR A 224 21.11 -6.71 -3.60
N ASP A 225 20.04 -5.98 -3.87
CA ASP A 225 20.04 -4.88 -4.83
C ASP A 225 20.92 -3.73 -4.35
N LYS A 226 21.85 -3.33 -5.23
CA LYS A 226 22.75 -2.20 -5.02
C LYS A 226 22.50 -1.06 -6.02
N GLN A 227 21.44 -1.15 -6.79
CA GLN A 227 21.10 -0.15 -7.80
C GLN A 227 20.55 1.13 -7.16
N PRO A 228 20.86 2.32 -7.69
CA PRO A 228 20.27 3.57 -7.24
C PRO A 228 18.74 3.48 -7.26
N VAL A 229 18.09 4.03 -6.24
CA VAL A 229 16.63 4.04 -6.12
C VAL A 229 16.16 5.49 -6.11
N LEU A 230 15.32 5.86 -7.07
CA LEU A 230 14.68 7.18 -7.15
C LEU A 230 13.61 7.43 -6.06
N GLN A 231 13.44 6.48 -5.14
CA GLN A 231 12.34 6.44 -4.16
C GLN A 231 12.41 7.46 -3.02
N ALA A 232 13.43 8.30 -2.97
CA ALA A 232 13.63 9.26 -1.88
C ALA A 232 12.45 10.20 -1.64
N ALA A 233 11.75 10.59 -2.69
CA ALA A 233 10.66 11.55 -2.62
C ALA A 233 9.34 10.99 -2.06
N PHE A 234 9.24 9.66 -1.86
CA PHE A 234 7.97 8.97 -1.67
C PHE A 234 7.88 8.13 -0.39
N LEU A 235 8.82 8.32 0.52
CA LEU A 235 8.79 7.65 1.81
C LEU A 235 7.58 8.11 2.63
N LYS A 236 6.77 7.16 3.08
CA LYS A 236 5.64 7.45 3.98
C LYS A 236 6.16 7.83 5.37
N LYS A 237 6.27 9.12 5.62
CA LYS A 237 6.96 9.77 6.74
C LYS A 237 6.83 9.04 8.09
N ASN A 238 5.63 8.66 8.49
CA ASN A 238 5.39 8.05 9.81
C ASN A 238 5.63 6.54 9.85
N TYR A 239 5.87 5.90 8.70
CA TYR A 239 6.04 4.45 8.57
C TYR A 239 7.44 4.06 8.10
N ALA A 240 8.13 4.95 7.40
CA ALA A 240 9.46 4.69 6.88
C ALA A 240 10.50 4.52 8.00
N ALA A 241 11.31 3.47 7.88
CA ALA A 241 12.40 3.17 8.80
C ALA A 241 13.60 4.11 8.61
N PRO A 242 14.44 4.34 9.63
CA PRO A 242 15.59 5.24 9.56
C PRO A 242 16.52 4.96 8.38
N GLU A 243 16.78 3.69 8.09
CA GLU A 243 17.65 3.28 7.00
C GLU A 243 17.13 3.66 5.62
N GLN A 244 15.81 3.74 5.42
CA GLN A 244 15.21 4.17 4.15
C GLN A 244 15.53 5.64 3.84
N TYR A 245 15.58 6.50 4.85
CA TYR A 245 15.98 7.90 4.66
C TYR A 245 17.47 8.03 4.27
N ARG A 246 18.33 7.12 4.76
CA ARG A 246 19.74 7.06 4.33
C ARG A 246 19.85 6.57 2.88
N THR A 247 19.12 5.50 2.54
CA THR A 247 19.01 5.03 1.14
C THR A 247 18.58 6.15 0.22
N ALA A 248 17.53 6.90 0.64
CA ALA A 248 17.01 8.03 -0.08
C ALA A 248 18.04 9.12 -0.35
N LYS A 249 18.92 9.40 0.62
CA LYS A 249 19.97 10.42 0.52
C LYS A 249 21.19 9.94 -0.29
N GLU A 250 21.56 8.67 -0.14
CA GLU A 250 22.76 8.10 -0.74
C GLU A 250 22.50 7.41 -2.08
N GLY A 251 21.23 7.16 -2.41
CA GLY A 251 20.80 6.51 -3.65
C GLY A 251 21.04 5.00 -3.70
N ILE A 252 21.61 4.38 -2.66
CA ILE A 252 21.99 2.97 -2.64
C ILE A 252 21.37 2.25 -1.44
N PRO A 253 20.54 1.21 -1.63
CA PRO A 253 19.89 0.46 -0.54
C PRO A 253 20.87 -0.52 0.13
N LYS A 254 21.85 -0.01 0.86
CA LYS A 254 22.87 -0.85 1.53
C LYS A 254 22.40 -1.54 2.80
N ASP A 255 21.39 -0.98 3.43
CA ASP A 255 21.08 -1.25 4.84
C ASP A 255 19.64 -1.75 5.07
N GLU A 256 18.85 -1.94 4.03
CA GLU A 256 17.46 -2.38 4.14
C GLU A 256 17.34 -3.91 4.12
N GLY A 257 16.35 -4.42 4.85
CA GLY A 257 16.10 -5.86 4.98
C GLY A 257 14.75 -6.11 5.64
N ALA A 258 14.47 -7.34 6.08
CA ALA A 258 13.23 -7.69 6.77
C ALA A 258 12.90 -6.74 7.95
N TRP A 259 13.91 -6.30 8.66
CA TRP A 259 13.77 -5.33 9.76
C TRP A 259 13.19 -3.98 9.34
N THR A 260 13.30 -3.60 8.06
CA THR A 260 12.71 -2.37 7.51
C THR A 260 11.19 -2.47 7.47
N ASP A 261 10.67 -3.58 6.93
CA ASP A 261 9.22 -3.85 6.90
C ASP A 261 8.67 -4.10 8.32
N ILE A 262 9.46 -4.74 9.19
CA ILE A 262 9.10 -4.92 10.61
C ILE A 262 8.92 -3.57 11.31
N TYR A 263 9.76 -2.57 11.03
CA TYR A 263 9.56 -1.21 11.56
C TYR A 263 8.22 -0.63 11.11
N ALA A 264 7.93 -0.68 9.83
CA ALA A 264 6.70 -0.15 9.25
C ALA A 264 5.44 -0.90 9.76
N MET A 265 5.55 -2.22 10.00
CA MET A 265 4.50 -2.99 10.65
C MET A 265 4.30 -2.59 12.11
N GLY A 266 5.37 -2.28 12.85
CA GLY A 266 5.30 -1.73 14.20
C GLY A 266 4.57 -0.38 14.23
N ALA A 267 4.87 0.50 13.27
CA ALA A 267 4.20 1.79 13.10
C ALA A 267 2.70 1.61 12.76
N THR A 268 2.39 0.64 11.89
CA THR A 268 1.00 0.29 11.56
C THR A 268 0.28 -0.27 12.79
N PHE A 269 0.90 -1.14 13.56
CA PHE A 269 0.31 -1.70 14.77
C PHE A 269 0.03 -0.64 15.84
N TYR A 270 0.99 0.28 16.04
CA TYR A 270 0.79 1.44 16.92
C TYR A 270 -0.44 2.25 16.49
N TYR A 271 -0.53 2.56 15.19
CA TYR A 271 -1.66 3.33 14.65
C TYR A 271 -3.00 2.62 14.85
N LEU A 272 -3.08 1.31 14.60
CA LEU A 272 -4.31 0.54 14.82
C LEU A 272 -4.77 0.54 16.28
N LEU A 273 -3.83 0.45 17.21
CA LEU A 273 -4.13 0.38 18.65
C LEU A 273 -4.37 1.74 19.29
N THR A 274 -3.88 2.83 18.70
CA THR A 274 -3.98 4.15 19.32
C THR A 274 -4.88 5.13 18.57
N GLY A 275 -5.17 4.88 17.29
CA GLY A 275 -5.80 5.84 16.39
C GLY A 275 -4.86 6.98 15.95
N HIS A 276 -3.62 7.01 16.44
CA HIS A 276 -2.65 8.07 16.16
C HIS A 276 -1.45 7.53 15.41
N VAL A 277 -1.00 8.24 14.39
CA VAL A 277 0.26 7.91 13.72
C VAL A 277 1.44 8.11 14.67
N PRO A 278 2.44 7.22 14.66
CA PRO A 278 3.62 7.40 15.51
C PRO A 278 4.47 8.58 15.03
N THR A 279 5.28 9.15 15.93
CA THR A 279 6.31 10.12 15.55
C THR A 279 7.29 9.49 14.57
N ASP A 280 7.57 10.18 13.48
CA ASP A 280 8.45 9.68 12.42
C ASP A 280 9.91 9.49 12.88
N ALA A 281 10.62 8.63 12.14
CA ALA A 281 11.99 8.23 12.49
C ALA A 281 12.97 9.41 12.54
N LEU A 282 12.89 10.38 11.61
CA LEU A 282 13.80 11.53 11.59
C LEU A 282 13.57 12.45 12.79
N THR A 283 12.32 12.73 13.11
CA THR A 283 11.98 13.52 14.30
C THR A 283 12.45 12.84 15.58
N ARG A 284 12.31 11.51 15.68
CA ARG A 284 12.81 10.74 16.81
C ARG A 284 14.35 10.76 16.90
N LEU A 285 15.06 10.66 15.79
CA LEU A 285 16.53 10.72 15.75
C LEU A 285 17.07 12.12 16.08
N SER A 286 16.38 13.19 15.68
CA SER A 286 16.82 14.58 15.93
C SER A 286 16.46 15.09 17.32
N SER A 287 15.54 14.43 18.01
CA SER A 287 15.12 14.83 19.36
C SER A 287 15.93 14.12 20.45
N LYS A 288 16.04 14.74 21.64
CA LYS A 288 16.55 14.04 22.83
C LYS A 288 15.61 12.93 23.33
N LYS A 289 14.37 12.87 22.80
CA LYS A 289 13.35 11.88 23.14
C LYS A 289 13.15 10.94 21.96
N THR A 290 13.95 9.89 21.91
CA THR A 290 13.86 8.83 20.88
C THR A 290 12.69 7.86 21.09
N GLU A 291 12.05 7.90 22.26
CA GLU A 291 10.97 6.99 22.64
C GLU A 291 9.66 7.31 21.92
N LEU A 292 8.91 6.26 21.64
CA LEU A 292 7.53 6.38 21.16
C LEU A 292 6.63 6.99 22.24
N ILE A 293 5.66 7.79 21.83
CA ILE A 293 4.65 8.32 22.74
C ILE A 293 3.85 7.15 23.33
N PRO A 294 3.82 6.98 24.67
CA PRO A 294 3.04 5.91 25.26
C PRO A 294 1.54 6.05 25.00
N PRO A 295 0.81 4.96 24.71
CA PRO A 295 -0.65 5.01 24.40
C PRO A 295 -1.49 5.73 25.44
N LYS A 296 -1.09 5.68 26.72
CA LYS A 296 -1.75 6.44 27.80
C LYS A 296 -1.80 7.95 27.56
N LYS A 297 -0.83 8.51 26.84
CA LYS A 297 -0.83 9.95 26.51
C LYS A 297 -1.87 10.31 25.45
N HIS A 298 -2.37 9.32 24.72
CA HIS A 298 -3.49 9.42 23.79
C HIS A 298 -4.83 9.00 24.44
N GLY A 299 -4.85 8.77 25.75
CA GLY A 299 -6.05 8.31 26.46
C GLY A 299 -6.38 6.83 26.25
N VAL A 300 -5.50 6.07 25.60
CA VAL A 300 -5.75 4.67 25.22
C VAL A 300 -5.06 3.72 26.20
N LYS A 301 -5.78 2.69 26.64
CA LYS A 301 -5.22 1.59 27.44
C LYS A 301 -5.01 0.39 26.54
N ILE A 302 -3.76 -0.08 26.46
CA ILE A 302 -3.39 -1.34 25.78
C ILE A 302 -2.54 -2.18 26.74
N ARG A 303 -2.51 -3.49 26.51
CA ARG A 303 -1.64 -4.39 27.30
C ARG A 303 -0.17 -4.03 27.12
N LYS A 304 0.58 -4.02 28.22
CA LYS A 304 2.01 -3.67 28.25
C LYS A 304 2.84 -4.48 27.25
N GLY A 305 2.51 -5.77 27.06
CA GLY A 305 3.23 -6.65 26.13
C GLY A 305 3.14 -6.18 24.67
N TYR A 306 2.00 -5.67 24.23
CA TYR A 306 1.87 -5.15 22.86
C TYR A 306 2.67 -3.88 22.66
N PHE A 307 2.64 -2.95 23.62
CA PHE A 307 3.44 -1.73 23.49
C PHE A 307 4.95 -2.03 23.52
N GLN A 308 5.38 -2.98 24.36
CA GLN A 308 6.78 -3.43 24.39
C GLN A 308 7.20 -4.06 23.06
N LEU A 309 6.34 -4.87 22.43
CA LEU A 309 6.60 -5.43 21.11
C LEU A 309 6.73 -4.32 20.06
N ILE A 310 5.79 -3.37 20.02
CA ILE A 310 5.83 -2.22 19.11
C ILE A 310 7.14 -1.44 19.27
N CYS A 311 7.58 -1.15 20.50
CA CYS A 311 8.85 -0.45 20.76
C CYS A 311 10.05 -1.23 20.17
N ARG A 312 10.08 -2.57 20.32
CA ARG A 312 11.14 -3.42 19.75
C ARG A 312 11.09 -3.50 18.21
N MET A 313 9.89 -3.48 17.63
CA MET A 313 9.72 -3.42 16.17
C MET A 313 10.14 -2.06 15.62
N MET A 314 9.89 -0.98 16.36
CA MET A 314 10.19 0.40 15.95
C MET A 314 11.50 0.94 16.55
N GLU A 315 12.42 0.06 16.98
CA GLU A 315 13.75 0.47 17.39
C GLU A 315 14.47 1.20 16.26
N LEU A 316 15.09 2.35 16.59
CA LEU A 316 15.74 3.21 15.58
C LEU A 316 17.06 2.60 15.10
N ASP A 317 17.82 1.97 16.00
CA ASP A 317 18.99 1.20 15.61
C ASP A 317 18.54 -0.16 15.06
N LYS A 318 18.74 -0.36 13.74
CA LYS A 318 18.43 -1.63 13.09
C LYS A 318 19.12 -2.85 13.72
N ASN A 319 20.27 -2.67 14.42
CA ASN A 319 20.99 -3.77 15.04
C ASN A 319 20.32 -4.24 16.34
N LEU A 320 19.58 -3.36 17.01
CA LEU A 320 18.81 -3.64 18.22
C LEU A 320 17.36 -4.03 17.88
N ARG A 321 16.89 -3.71 16.66
CA ARG A 321 15.54 -4.03 16.19
C ARG A 321 15.36 -5.52 15.97
N ILE A 322 14.12 -6.02 16.11
CA ILE A 322 13.75 -7.38 15.70
C ILE A 322 14.05 -7.54 14.22
N LYS A 323 14.77 -8.60 13.84
CA LYS A 323 15.19 -8.88 12.46
C LYS A 323 14.47 -10.06 11.80
N ASN A 324 13.69 -10.82 12.58
CA ASN A 324 13.05 -12.03 12.15
C ASN A 324 11.53 -11.94 12.37
N ASP A 325 10.76 -12.14 11.32
CA ASP A 325 9.30 -12.08 11.32
C ASP A 325 8.69 -13.10 12.29
N ARG A 326 9.25 -14.30 12.38
CA ARG A 326 8.78 -15.35 13.29
C ARG A 326 8.82 -14.92 14.74
N VAL A 327 9.80 -14.12 15.14
CA VAL A 327 9.87 -13.57 16.50
C VAL A 327 8.67 -12.65 16.79
N VAL A 328 8.24 -11.87 15.80
CA VAL A 328 7.05 -11.02 15.93
C VAL A 328 5.79 -11.87 16.01
N ILE A 329 5.64 -12.84 15.09
CA ILE A 329 4.49 -13.75 15.01
C ILE A 329 4.34 -14.52 16.32
N ASP A 330 5.38 -15.23 16.76
CA ASP A 330 5.36 -16.03 18.01
C ASP A 330 5.03 -15.17 19.25
N THR A 331 5.53 -13.93 19.28
CA THR A 331 5.26 -13.02 20.40
C THR A 331 3.79 -12.61 20.40
N LEU A 332 3.21 -12.28 19.25
CA LEU A 332 1.80 -11.94 19.13
C LEU A 332 0.91 -13.11 19.50
N GLU A 333 1.20 -14.32 19.01
CA GLU A 333 0.44 -15.54 19.32
C GLU A 333 0.47 -15.86 20.81
N LYS A 334 1.64 -15.76 21.46
CA LYS A 334 1.78 -15.93 22.92
C LYS A 334 1.00 -14.89 23.71
N LEU A 335 0.96 -13.64 23.25
CA LEU A 335 0.19 -12.58 23.90
C LEU A 335 -1.33 -12.81 23.73
N CYS A 336 -1.79 -13.37 22.61
CA CYS A 336 -3.17 -13.74 22.40
C CYS A 336 -3.61 -14.94 23.25
N CYS A 337 -2.77 -15.97 23.40
CA CYS A 337 -3.09 -17.17 24.19
C CYS A 337 -3.29 -16.89 25.69
N LYS A 338 -2.78 -15.77 26.19
CA LYS A 338 -3.00 -15.32 27.60
C LYS A 338 -4.38 -14.67 27.80
N GLU A 339 -5.25 -14.68 26.80
CA GLU A 339 -6.64 -14.20 26.87
C GLU A 339 -7.63 -15.30 27.30
N LYS A 340 -7.18 -16.55 27.40
CA LYS A 340 -7.97 -17.68 27.93
C LYS A 340 -7.60 -17.94 29.39
#